data_ef3130f7c329a90813663e10764e2d34
#
_entry.id   ef3130f7c329a90813663e10764e2d34
#
_cell.length_a   1.000
_cell.length_b   1.000
_cell.length_c   1.000
_cell.angle_alpha   90.00
_cell.angle_beta   90.00
_cell.angle_gamma   90.00
#
_symmetry.space_group_name_H-M   'P 1'
#
loop_
_entity.id
_entity.type
_entity.pdbx_description
1 polymer ?
#
loop_
_entity_poly.entity_id
_entity_poly.type
_entity_poly.pdbx_seq_one_letter_code
_entity_poly.pdbx_strand_id
1 'polypeptide(L)'
;NEILLKNNNIDFNYFINYSYIESKYLKSDQVGIEGNSVEFVPNHNLKTGLKFGFKNLTFNFQYSFISKQFTDSSNAIDGNLSGVIGEIPEYGLADISLTYKLKNLSFETGVNNFLNEKYFTRRATGYPGPGIIPSAPRNFYFTMQIKF
;
A
#
# COMPACT_ATOMS: atom_id res chain seq x y z
N ASN A 1 -2.42 14.39 9.13
CA ASN A 1 -2.47 14.78 10.54
C ASN A 1 -1.68 13.78 11.36
N GLU A 2 -0.91 14.27 12.32
CA GLU A 2 -0.06 13.48 13.21
C GLU A 2 -0.39 13.84 14.66
N ILE A 3 -0.51 12.84 15.53
CA ILE A 3 -0.68 13.02 16.98
C ILE A 3 0.51 12.38 17.67
N LEU A 4 1.20 13.18 18.49
CA LEU A 4 2.36 12.78 19.27
C LEU A 4 2.04 12.94 20.75
N LEU A 5 2.12 11.84 21.49
CA LEU A 5 2.06 11.84 22.95
C LEU A 5 3.34 11.20 23.48
N LYS A 6 4.12 11.95 24.24
CA LYS A 6 5.39 11.50 24.79
C LYS A 6 5.48 11.77 26.29
N ASN A 7 5.80 10.74 27.04
CA ASN A 7 6.14 10.80 28.45
C ASN A 7 7.44 10.02 28.68
N ASN A 8 8.05 10.09 29.89
CA ASN A 8 9.37 9.49 30.20
C ASN A 8 9.54 8.03 29.77
N ASN A 9 8.46 7.25 29.72
CA ASN A 9 8.51 5.83 29.36
C ASN A 9 7.61 5.43 28.20
N ILE A 10 6.75 6.34 27.71
CA ILE A 10 5.74 6.06 26.68
C ILE A 10 5.94 7.05 25.53
N ASP A 11 5.97 6.52 24.33
CA ASP A 11 6.00 7.27 23.08
C ASP A 11 4.85 6.75 22.21
N PHE A 12 3.88 7.60 21.90
CA PHE A 12 2.77 7.26 21.03
C PHE A 12 2.70 8.24 19.88
N ASN A 13 2.73 7.72 18.68
CA ASN A 13 2.56 8.47 17.45
C ASN A 13 1.49 7.81 16.61
N TYR A 14 0.56 8.62 16.09
CA TYR A 14 -0.46 8.21 15.15
C TYR A 14 -0.48 9.17 13.98
N PHE A 15 -0.54 8.65 12.76
CA PHE A 15 -0.72 9.47 11.56
C PHE A 15 -1.84 8.93 10.68
N ILE A 16 -2.45 9.84 9.95
CA ILE A 16 -3.39 9.54 8.87
C ILE A 16 -3.16 10.49 7.70
N ASN A 17 -3.01 9.92 6.52
CA ASN A 17 -2.95 10.62 5.25
C ASN A 17 -4.02 10.03 4.34
N TYR A 18 -4.89 10.90 3.85
CA TYR A 18 -5.96 10.52 2.94
C TYR A 18 -6.00 11.49 1.78
N SER A 19 -6.11 10.97 0.58
CA SER A 19 -6.36 11.75 -0.61
C SER A 19 -7.56 11.19 -1.37
N TYR A 20 -8.35 12.11 -1.91
CA TYR A 20 -9.42 11.85 -2.87
C TYR A 20 -9.10 12.58 -4.16
N ILE A 21 -9.12 11.86 -5.28
CA ILE A 21 -8.86 12.40 -6.62
C ILE A 21 -9.96 11.87 -7.53
N GLU A 22 -10.72 12.76 -8.13
CA GLU A 22 -11.61 12.43 -9.22
C GLU A 22 -11.00 12.97 -10.53
N SER A 23 -10.59 12.05 -11.39
CA SER A 23 -10.00 12.39 -12.69
C SER A 23 -10.81 11.76 -13.81
N LYS A 24 -11.23 12.59 -14.79
CA LYS A 24 -12.03 12.14 -15.93
C LYS A 24 -11.57 12.78 -17.22
N TYR A 25 -11.73 12.06 -18.30
CA TYR A 25 -11.57 12.60 -19.64
C TYR A 25 -12.74 13.54 -19.97
N LEU A 26 -12.49 14.84 -20.07
CA LEU A 26 -13.51 15.83 -20.40
C LEU A 26 -13.82 15.89 -21.91
N LYS A 27 -12.80 15.60 -22.74
CA LYS A 27 -12.91 15.54 -24.21
C LYS A 27 -11.98 14.46 -24.72
N SER A 28 -12.39 13.77 -25.76
CA SER A 28 -11.57 12.78 -26.46
C SER A 28 -11.99 12.69 -27.92
N ASP A 29 -11.02 12.54 -28.80
CA ASP A 29 -11.26 12.20 -30.20
C ASP A 29 -11.64 10.72 -30.40
N GLN A 30 -11.46 9.90 -29.35
CA GLN A 30 -11.85 8.50 -29.36
C GLN A 30 -13.26 8.35 -28.80
N VAL A 31 -14.10 7.63 -29.54
CA VAL A 31 -15.49 7.37 -29.14
C VAL A 31 -15.53 6.52 -27.88
N GLY A 32 -16.36 6.92 -26.89
CA GLY A 32 -16.59 6.15 -25.66
C GLY A 32 -15.58 6.40 -24.54
N ILE A 33 -14.69 7.40 -24.69
CA ILE A 33 -13.70 7.76 -23.66
C ILE A 33 -14.17 8.93 -22.79
N GLU A 34 -14.95 9.86 -23.34
CA GLU A 34 -15.44 11.01 -22.55
C GLU A 34 -16.25 10.55 -21.32
N GLY A 35 -15.93 11.13 -20.17
CA GLY A 35 -16.52 10.78 -18.88
C GLY A 35 -15.83 9.63 -18.15
N ASN A 36 -14.98 8.84 -18.82
CA ASN A 36 -14.22 7.76 -18.20
C ASN A 36 -13.14 8.32 -17.26
N SER A 37 -12.82 7.52 -16.24
CA SER A 37 -11.70 7.82 -15.33
C SER A 37 -10.37 7.72 -16.06
N VAL A 38 -9.44 8.60 -15.71
CA VAL A 38 -8.05 8.51 -16.19
C VAL A 38 -7.41 7.26 -15.59
N GLU A 39 -6.68 6.51 -16.41
CA GLU A 39 -6.00 5.28 -16.04
C GLU A 39 -4.94 5.48 -14.97
N PHE A 40 -4.75 4.47 -14.15
CA PHE A 40 -3.80 4.43 -13.03
C PHE A 40 -3.99 5.53 -11.97
N VAL A 41 -5.18 6.15 -11.91
CA VAL A 41 -5.51 7.13 -10.88
C VAL A 41 -6.60 6.56 -9.97
N PRO A 42 -6.23 6.03 -8.78
CA PRO A 42 -7.22 5.58 -7.80
C PRO A 42 -7.93 6.79 -7.18
N ASN A 43 -9.25 6.70 -7.01
CA ASN A 43 -10.03 7.79 -6.41
C ASN A 43 -9.69 7.99 -4.92
N HIS A 44 -9.43 6.92 -4.19
CA HIS A 44 -9.13 6.94 -2.77
C HIS A 44 -7.75 6.35 -2.50
N ASN A 45 -6.93 7.07 -1.74
CA ASN A 45 -5.66 6.59 -1.23
C ASN A 45 -5.57 6.95 0.25
N LEU A 46 -5.53 5.93 1.11
CA LEU A 46 -5.40 6.07 2.55
C LEU A 46 -4.10 5.43 3.02
N LYS A 47 -3.35 6.16 3.86
CA LYS A 47 -2.25 5.60 4.64
C LYS A 47 -2.42 6.04 6.08
N THR A 48 -2.43 5.09 6.99
CA THR A 48 -2.53 5.35 8.43
C THR A 48 -1.59 4.42 9.18
N GLY A 49 -1.13 4.86 10.32
CA GLY A 49 -0.28 4.04 11.15
C GLY A 49 -0.15 4.57 12.57
N LEU A 50 0.23 3.67 13.45
CA LEU A 50 0.52 3.99 14.82
C LEU A 50 1.88 3.39 15.20
N LYS A 51 2.59 4.12 16.04
CA LYS A 51 3.80 3.69 16.71
C LYS A 51 3.56 3.83 18.21
N PHE A 52 3.79 2.76 18.91
CA PHE A 52 3.73 2.70 20.37
C PHE A 52 5.06 2.26 20.93
N GLY A 53 5.72 3.14 21.68
CA GLY A 53 6.97 2.89 22.38
C GLY A 53 6.73 2.76 23.89
N PHE A 54 7.29 1.73 24.49
CA PHE A 54 7.36 1.56 25.94
C PHE A 54 8.76 1.12 26.35
N LYS A 55 9.51 2.01 27.02
CA LYS A 55 10.92 1.79 27.38
C LYS A 55 11.75 1.42 26.14
N ASN A 56 12.22 0.18 26.10
CA ASN A 56 13.08 -0.35 25.04
C ASN A 56 12.29 -1.04 23.91
N LEU A 57 10.98 -1.17 24.07
CA LEU A 57 10.11 -1.85 23.11
C LEU A 57 9.36 -0.83 22.26
N THR A 58 9.31 -1.07 20.97
CA THR A 58 8.52 -0.27 20.03
C THR A 58 7.69 -1.18 19.14
N PHE A 59 6.39 -0.97 19.14
CA PHE A 59 5.44 -1.60 18.24
C PHE A 59 5.05 -0.60 17.14
N ASN A 60 5.02 -1.06 15.89
CA ASN A 60 4.48 -0.28 14.78
C ASN A 60 3.39 -1.09 14.08
N PHE A 61 2.34 -0.37 13.69
CA PHE A 61 1.28 -0.86 12.80
C PHE A 61 1.11 0.15 11.68
N GLN A 62 1.00 -0.33 10.46
CA GLN A 62 0.71 0.51 9.30
C GLN A 62 -0.38 -0.16 8.47
N TYR A 63 -1.33 0.65 7.97
CA TYR A 63 -2.35 0.24 7.04
C TYR A 63 -2.37 1.17 5.85
N SER A 64 -2.47 0.61 4.64
CA SER A 64 -2.66 1.35 3.42
C SER A 64 -3.82 0.76 2.63
N PHE A 65 -4.66 1.63 2.05
CA PHE A 65 -5.76 1.26 1.17
C PHE A 65 -5.65 2.06 -0.12
N ILE A 66 -5.81 1.39 -1.23
CA ILE A 66 -5.88 1.99 -2.56
C ILE A 66 -7.16 1.47 -3.22
N SER A 67 -8.02 2.39 -3.68
CA SER A 67 -9.23 2.01 -4.40
C SER A 67 -8.89 1.47 -5.78
N LYS A 68 -9.87 0.82 -6.39
CA LYS A 68 -9.75 0.31 -7.75
C LYS A 68 -9.32 1.39 -8.75
N GLN A 69 -8.66 0.94 -9.82
CA GLN A 69 -8.21 1.79 -10.92
C GLN A 69 -8.24 1.00 -12.23
N PHE A 70 -8.21 1.70 -13.35
CA PHE A 70 -8.23 1.10 -14.67
C PHE A 70 -6.86 1.15 -15.32
N THR A 71 -6.55 0.21 -16.19
CA THR A 71 -5.27 0.17 -16.92
C THR A 71 -5.29 0.90 -18.25
N ASP A 72 -6.49 1.28 -18.71
CA ASP A 72 -6.68 1.99 -19.98
C ASP A 72 -7.88 2.93 -19.93
N SER A 73 -7.96 3.84 -20.90
CA SER A 73 -8.99 4.86 -21.00
C SER A 73 -10.39 4.34 -21.29
N SER A 74 -10.55 3.08 -21.72
CA SER A 74 -11.87 2.48 -21.93
C SER A 74 -12.59 2.12 -20.64
N ASN A 75 -11.87 2.11 -19.52
CA ASN A 75 -12.31 1.67 -18.20
C ASN A 75 -12.90 0.24 -18.22
N ALA A 76 -12.31 -0.63 -19.03
CA ALA A 76 -12.71 -2.02 -19.09
C ALA A 76 -12.57 -2.69 -17.70
N ILE A 77 -13.64 -3.34 -17.24
CA ILE A 77 -13.65 -4.08 -15.96
C ILE A 77 -13.01 -5.44 -16.17
N ASP A 78 -13.48 -6.16 -17.18
CA ASP A 78 -12.98 -7.48 -17.50
C ASP A 78 -11.63 -7.42 -18.21
N GLY A 79 -10.75 -8.36 -17.87
CA GLY A 79 -9.46 -8.48 -18.54
C GLY A 79 -9.64 -8.96 -19.99
N ASN A 80 -8.85 -8.39 -20.91
CA ASN A 80 -8.75 -8.96 -22.26
C ASN A 80 -7.97 -10.29 -22.24
N LEU A 81 -7.95 -11.00 -23.36
CA LEU A 81 -7.28 -12.33 -23.46
C LEU A 81 -5.79 -12.30 -23.07
N SER A 82 -5.09 -11.20 -23.29
CA SER A 82 -3.69 -11.04 -22.85
C SER A 82 -3.54 -10.66 -21.38
N GLY A 83 -4.65 -10.28 -20.70
CA GLY A 83 -4.63 -9.80 -19.32
C GLY A 83 -4.00 -8.44 -19.11
N VAL A 84 -3.66 -7.70 -20.18
CA VAL A 84 -3.01 -6.38 -20.12
C VAL A 84 -4.01 -5.27 -19.77
N ILE A 85 -5.21 -5.34 -20.37
CA ILE A 85 -6.30 -4.39 -20.15
C ILE A 85 -7.24 -4.96 -19.09
N GLY A 86 -7.82 -4.09 -18.27
CA GLY A 86 -8.82 -4.43 -17.27
C GLY A 86 -8.64 -3.67 -15.96
N GLU A 87 -9.58 -3.83 -15.06
CA GLU A 87 -9.54 -3.21 -13.73
C GLU A 87 -8.39 -3.79 -12.89
N ILE A 88 -7.74 -2.95 -12.11
CA ILE A 88 -6.92 -3.33 -10.96
C ILE A 88 -7.82 -3.17 -9.74
N PRO A 89 -8.22 -4.26 -9.06
CA PRO A 89 -9.10 -4.20 -7.91
C PRO A 89 -8.52 -3.37 -6.76
N GLU A 90 -9.38 -2.85 -5.91
CA GLU A 90 -8.95 -2.24 -4.65
C GLU A 90 -8.25 -3.26 -3.75
N TYR A 91 -7.34 -2.77 -2.92
CA TYR A 91 -6.65 -3.61 -1.94
C TYR A 91 -6.26 -2.82 -0.69
N GLY A 92 -6.21 -3.55 0.43
CA GLY A 92 -5.77 -3.03 1.72
C GLY A 92 -4.65 -3.88 2.31
N LEU A 93 -3.55 -3.24 2.70
CA LEU A 93 -2.37 -3.89 3.25
C LEU A 93 -2.15 -3.44 4.69
N ALA A 94 -1.91 -4.39 5.57
CA ALA A 94 -1.53 -4.14 6.95
C ALA A 94 -0.17 -4.74 7.23
N ASP A 95 0.74 -3.93 7.79
CA ASP A 95 2.07 -4.33 8.22
C ASP A 95 2.22 -4.11 9.72
N ILE A 96 2.89 -5.02 10.39
CA ILE A 96 3.20 -4.91 11.82
C ILE A 96 4.68 -5.17 12.05
N SER A 97 5.28 -4.45 13.01
CA SER A 97 6.63 -4.75 13.47
C SER A 97 6.80 -4.50 14.96
N LEU A 98 7.77 -5.19 15.53
CA LEU A 98 8.18 -5.08 16.92
C LEU A 98 9.70 -4.91 16.97
N THR A 99 10.16 -3.82 17.60
CA THR A 99 11.59 -3.53 17.81
C THR A 99 11.91 -3.56 19.30
N TYR A 100 12.96 -4.27 19.68
CA TYR A 100 13.51 -4.28 21.03
C TYR A 100 14.96 -3.79 21.02
N LYS A 101 15.26 -2.78 21.86
CA LYS A 101 16.59 -2.18 21.97
C LYS A 101 17.23 -2.58 23.29
N LEU A 102 18.45 -3.14 23.21
CA LEU A 102 19.24 -3.54 24.37
C LEU A 102 20.66 -2.93 24.24
N LYS A 103 20.90 -1.82 24.93
CA LYS A 103 22.18 -1.08 24.84
C LYS A 103 22.51 -0.73 23.37
N ASN A 104 23.58 -1.31 22.84
CA ASN A 104 24.04 -1.14 21.46
C ASN A 104 23.48 -2.17 20.47
N LEU A 105 22.59 -3.06 20.93
CA LEU A 105 21.88 -4.04 20.11
C LEU A 105 20.44 -3.61 19.85
N SER A 106 19.94 -3.84 18.64
CA SER A 106 18.54 -3.68 18.28
C SER A 106 18.06 -4.90 17.50
N PHE A 107 16.95 -5.44 17.92
CA PHE A 107 16.27 -6.56 17.26
C PHE A 107 14.94 -6.07 16.73
N GLU A 108 14.65 -6.36 15.47
CA GLU A 108 13.37 -6.06 14.86
C GLU A 108 12.81 -7.30 14.18
N THR A 109 11.53 -7.56 14.40
CA THR A 109 10.79 -8.59 13.68
C THR A 109 9.49 -8.00 13.17
N GLY A 110 9.01 -8.49 12.05
CA GLY A 110 7.76 -8.00 11.50
C GLY A 110 7.11 -8.94 10.51
N VAL A 111 5.88 -8.59 10.19
CA VAL A 111 5.03 -9.25 9.21
C VAL A 111 4.54 -8.21 8.23
N ASN A 112 4.93 -8.33 6.98
CA ASN A 112 4.36 -7.54 5.89
C ASN A 112 3.15 -8.28 5.31
N ASN A 113 2.15 -7.52 4.87
CA ASN A 113 0.89 -8.03 4.40
C ASN A 113 0.25 -8.99 5.42
N PHE A 114 0.09 -8.51 6.67
CA PHE A 114 -0.44 -9.30 7.80
C PHE A 114 -1.80 -9.94 7.50
N LEU A 115 -2.66 -9.24 6.72
CA LEU A 115 -3.97 -9.73 6.31
C LEU A 115 -3.90 -10.81 5.24
N ASN A 116 -2.71 -11.04 4.64
CA ASN A 116 -2.49 -11.96 3.53
C ASN A 116 -3.36 -11.65 2.32
N GLU A 117 -3.51 -10.36 2.03
CA GLU A 117 -4.24 -9.89 0.86
C GLU A 117 -3.59 -10.37 -0.43
N LYS A 118 -4.40 -10.89 -1.34
CA LYS A 118 -3.97 -11.29 -2.69
C LYS A 118 -4.24 -10.14 -3.63
N TYR A 119 -3.22 -9.45 -4.05
CA TYR A 119 -3.34 -8.23 -4.85
C TYR A 119 -2.28 -8.14 -5.94
N PHE A 120 -2.51 -7.22 -6.84
CA PHE A 120 -1.54 -6.79 -7.84
C PHE A 120 -1.70 -5.28 -8.05
N THR A 121 -0.62 -4.64 -8.46
CA THR A 121 -0.57 -3.18 -8.63
C THR A 121 -0.49 -2.74 -10.08
N ARG A 122 -0.28 -3.70 -10.99
CA ARG A 122 -0.16 -3.43 -12.42
C ARG A 122 -0.44 -4.67 -13.27
N ARG A 123 -0.78 -4.42 -14.51
CA ARG A 123 -0.79 -5.39 -15.60
C ARG A 123 0.37 -5.10 -16.54
N ALA A 124 1.17 -6.11 -16.88
CA ALA A 124 2.35 -5.94 -17.73
C ALA A 124 1.99 -6.07 -19.20
N THR A 125 2.63 -5.27 -20.05
CA THR A 125 2.52 -5.34 -21.52
C THR A 125 3.57 -6.25 -22.15
N GLY A 126 4.64 -6.53 -21.42
CA GLY A 126 5.82 -7.29 -21.89
C GLY A 126 6.41 -8.19 -20.81
N TYR A 127 7.74 -8.12 -20.62
CA TYR A 127 8.46 -8.95 -19.65
C TYR A 127 7.95 -8.74 -18.19
N PRO A 128 7.73 -9.80 -17.42
CA PRO A 128 8.01 -11.24 -17.63
C PRO A 128 6.98 -11.96 -18.51
N GLY A 129 6.00 -11.28 -19.05
CA GLY A 129 4.93 -11.74 -19.92
C GLY A 129 3.75 -10.78 -19.83
N PRO A 130 2.85 -10.75 -20.81
CA PRO A 130 1.66 -9.92 -20.71
C PRO A 130 0.73 -10.44 -19.62
N GLY A 131 0.06 -9.54 -18.90
CA GLY A 131 -0.96 -9.88 -17.93
C GLY A 131 -0.67 -9.40 -16.50
N ILE A 132 -1.29 -10.08 -15.54
CA ILE A 132 -1.22 -9.72 -14.11
C ILE A 132 0.13 -10.15 -13.52
N ILE A 133 0.76 -9.23 -12.79
CA ILE A 133 1.94 -9.51 -11.97
C ILE A 133 1.51 -9.52 -10.51
N PRO A 134 1.42 -10.71 -9.85
CA PRO A 134 1.08 -10.81 -8.45
C PRO A 134 2.09 -10.07 -7.57
N SER A 135 1.59 -9.39 -6.55
CA SER A 135 2.42 -8.76 -5.52
C SER A 135 2.77 -9.75 -4.40
N ALA A 136 3.72 -9.37 -3.54
CA ALA A 136 4.22 -10.23 -2.49
C ALA A 136 3.10 -10.66 -1.51
N PRO A 137 2.99 -11.96 -1.20
CA PRO A 137 2.09 -12.45 -0.16
C PRO A 137 2.61 -12.05 1.22
N ARG A 138 1.91 -12.47 2.27
CA ARG A 138 2.39 -12.33 3.65
C ARG A 138 3.81 -12.88 3.76
N ASN A 139 4.69 -12.08 4.36
CA ASN A 139 6.06 -12.49 4.62
C ASN A 139 6.51 -12.01 5.99
N PHE A 140 7.52 -12.69 6.53
CA PHE A 140 8.09 -12.42 7.85
C PHE A 140 9.54 -12.02 7.68
N TYR A 141 10.01 -11.11 8.53
CA TYR A 141 11.41 -10.74 8.57
C TYR A 141 11.92 -10.63 10.00
N PHE A 142 13.23 -10.75 10.13
CA PHE A 142 13.97 -10.51 11.36
C PHE A 142 15.25 -9.76 11.02
N THR A 143 15.55 -8.72 11.79
CA THR A 143 16.76 -7.90 11.65
C THR A 143 17.45 -7.78 13.00
N MET A 144 18.77 -7.91 13.01
CA MET A 144 19.62 -7.58 14.14
C MET A 144 20.61 -6.47 13.72
N GLN A 145 20.69 -5.43 14.51
CA GLN A 145 21.62 -4.32 14.31
C GLN A 145 22.51 -4.13 15.53
N ILE A 146 23.81 -3.95 15.30
CA ILE A 146 24.81 -3.65 16.32
C ILE A 146 25.40 -2.27 16.03
N LYS A 147 25.47 -1.41 17.05
CA LYS A 147 26.15 -0.12 16.97
C LYS A 147 27.44 -0.23 17.78
N PHE A 148 28.54 0.10 17.14
CA PHE A 148 29.88 0.13 17.75
C PHE A 148 30.19 1.53 18.31
#